data_92a801a0489c3c87ca080dad8dad89db
#
_entry.id   92a801a0489c3c87ca080dad8dad89db
#
_cell.length_a   1.000
_cell.length_b   1.000
_cell.length_c   1.000
_cell.angle_alpha   90.00
_cell.angle_beta   90.00
_cell.angle_gamma   90.00
#
_symmetry.space_group_name_H-M   'P 1'
#
loop_
_entity.id
_entity.type
_entity.pdbx_description
1 polymer ?
#
loop_
_entity_poly.entity_id
_entity_poly.type
_entity_poly.pdbx_seq_one_letter_code
_entity_poly.pdbx_strand_id
1 'polypeptide(L)'
;TLYPFGSNEQNVAYTDGSNLVVNGKETPLYVPLADINLKGKHNQYNSMAAGLAAQILNIHNDVIRESLQQFSGVDHRLQYVATVRGVRYINDSKATNVNSCWYALESMDTPTVLILGGKDKGNDYSEIDELVKKKCHTLIFMGIDNEKLCRHFESIGYMPIANTQESRTNHLGYISTQSIEEAVSRAYE
;
A
#
# COMPACT_ATOMS: atom_id res chain seq x y z
N THR A 1 -7.69 -19.57 23.50
CA THR A 1 -7.17 -18.29 24.06
C THR A 1 -7.11 -17.27 22.93
N LEU A 2 -7.56 -16.03 23.17
CA LEU A 2 -7.44 -14.91 22.24
C LEU A 2 -6.15 -14.16 22.54
N TYR A 3 -5.44 -13.76 21.48
CA TYR A 3 -4.21 -13.00 21.56
C TYR A 3 -4.40 -11.69 20.76
N PRO A 4 -4.91 -10.61 21.39
CA PRO A 4 -5.15 -9.35 20.71
C PRO A 4 -3.82 -8.67 20.34
N PHE A 5 -3.80 -8.01 19.16
CA PHE A 5 -2.68 -7.18 18.72
C PHE A 5 -3.19 -5.89 18.08
N GLY A 6 -2.42 -4.82 18.18
CA GLY A 6 -2.78 -3.51 17.65
C GLY A 6 -1.96 -2.38 18.24
N SER A 7 -2.42 -1.14 18.08
CA SER A 7 -1.70 0.06 18.56
C SER A 7 -1.84 0.34 20.07
N ASN A 8 -2.58 -0.46 20.82
CA ASN A 8 -2.79 -0.28 22.25
C ASN A 8 -1.87 -1.20 23.05
N GLU A 9 -1.13 -0.65 24.01
CA GLU A 9 -0.21 -1.38 24.91
C GLU A 9 -0.90 -2.43 25.80
N GLN A 10 -2.23 -2.39 25.91
CA GLN A 10 -3.01 -3.44 26.57
C GLN A 10 -3.11 -4.73 25.74
N ASN A 11 -2.74 -4.69 24.47
CA ASN A 11 -2.69 -5.85 23.60
C ASN A 11 -1.46 -6.72 23.91
N VAL A 12 -1.52 -7.99 23.51
CA VAL A 12 -0.40 -8.93 23.64
C VAL A 12 0.74 -8.57 22.67
N ALA A 13 0.42 -8.02 21.51
CA ALA A 13 1.42 -7.41 20.63
C ALA A 13 0.97 -5.99 20.24
N TYR A 14 1.91 -5.05 20.30
CA TYR A 14 1.63 -3.62 20.06
C TYR A 14 2.89 -2.87 19.61
N THR A 15 2.73 -1.57 19.30
CA THR A 15 3.87 -0.65 19.11
C THR A 15 3.83 0.43 20.19
N ASP A 16 4.99 0.69 20.80
CA ASP A 16 5.19 1.75 21.81
C ASP A 16 5.65 3.08 21.21
N GLY A 17 5.59 3.22 19.87
CA GLY A 17 6.10 4.35 19.11
C GLY A 17 7.54 4.19 18.61
N SER A 18 8.37 3.40 19.27
CA SER A 18 9.76 3.12 18.88
C SER A 18 10.00 1.65 18.54
N ASN A 19 9.30 0.76 19.21
CA ASN A 19 9.44 -0.67 19.09
C ASN A 19 8.13 -1.37 18.73
N LEU A 20 8.25 -2.49 18.06
CA LEU A 20 7.26 -3.54 18.03
C LEU A 20 7.51 -4.44 19.23
N VAL A 21 6.48 -4.63 20.07
CA VAL A 21 6.53 -5.42 21.30
C VAL A 21 5.62 -6.63 21.17
N VAL A 22 6.10 -7.81 21.51
CA VAL A 22 5.30 -9.05 21.53
C VAL A 22 5.47 -9.76 22.86
N ASN A 23 4.36 -9.91 23.59
CA ASN A 23 4.28 -10.49 24.93
C ASN A 23 3.54 -11.84 24.93
N GLY A 24 3.76 -12.65 23.91
CA GLY A 24 3.13 -13.98 23.78
C GLY A 24 3.72 -15.04 24.71
N LYS A 25 4.84 -14.73 25.35
CA LYS A 25 5.58 -15.58 26.30
C LYS A 25 6.09 -14.79 27.50
N GLU A 26 6.68 -15.51 28.48
CA GLU A 26 7.29 -14.92 29.67
C GLU A 26 8.38 -13.88 29.33
N THR A 27 9.16 -14.13 28.26
CA THR A 27 10.17 -13.18 27.80
C THR A 27 9.63 -12.36 26.63
N PRO A 28 9.33 -11.07 26.82
CA PRO A 28 8.88 -10.19 25.75
C PRO A 28 9.90 -10.07 24.62
N LEU A 29 9.42 -9.94 23.39
CA LEU A 29 10.23 -9.59 22.23
C LEU A 29 10.09 -8.08 21.98
N TYR A 30 11.23 -7.40 21.90
CA TYR A 30 11.32 -6.00 21.47
C TYR A 30 12.11 -5.93 20.15
N VAL A 31 11.50 -5.29 19.13
CA VAL A 31 12.15 -5.05 17.84
C VAL A 31 12.00 -3.57 17.49
N PRO A 32 13.10 -2.79 17.39
CA PRO A 32 13.01 -1.40 16.98
C PRO A 32 12.30 -1.28 15.61
N LEU A 33 11.32 -0.38 15.49
CA LEU A 33 10.58 -0.17 14.24
C LEU A 33 11.50 0.30 13.10
N ALA A 34 12.61 0.97 13.46
CA ALA A 34 13.64 1.37 12.50
C ALA A 34 14.33 0.17 11.85
N ASP A 35 14.50 -0.92 12.59
CA ASP A 35 15.21 -2.12 12.14
C ASP A 35 14.32 -3.07 11.35
N ILE A 36 12.99 -2.97 11.48
CA ILE A 36 12.05 -3.76 10.67
C ILE A 36 12.11 -3.28 9.23
N ASN A 37 12.43 -4.19 8.32
CA ASN A 37 12.64 -3.85 6.92
C ASN A 37 11.35 -3.40 6.23
N LEU A 38 10.24 -4.08 6.48
CA LEU A 38 8.92 -3.69 5.95
C LEU A 38 8.35 -2.47 6.66
N LYS A 39 8.28 -1.34 5.96
CA LYS A 39 7.75 -0.08 6.49
C LYS A 39 6.22 0.03 6.29
N GLY A 40 5.60 0.97 6.98
CA GLY A 40 4.18 1.26 6.90
C GLY A 40 3.34 0.56 7.97
N LYS A 41 2.24 1.22 8.34
CA LYS A 41 1.38 0.84 9.47
C LYS A 41 0.79 -0.57 9.31
N HIS A 42 0.33 -0.93 8.11
CA HIS A 42 -0.20 -2.26 7.84
C HIS A 42 0.86 -3.37 8.01
N ASN A 43 2.13 -3.09 7.66
CA ASN A 43 3.21 -4.03 7.86
C ASN A 43 3.60 -4.17 9.34
N GLN A 44 3.43 -3.13 10.16
CA GLN A 44 3.55 -3.26 11.61
C GLN A 44 2.53 -4.25 12.17
N TYR A 45 1.25 -4.17 11.74
CA TYR A 45 0.24 -5.15 12.13
C TYR A 45 0.57 -6.58 11.67
N ASN A 46 1.04 -6.73 10.44
CA ASN A 46 1.47 -8.03 9.91
C ASN A 46 2.66 -8.59 10.72
N SER A 47 3.63 -7.75 11.07
CA SER A 47 4.80 -8.13 11.89
C SER A 47 4.40 -8.51 13.31
N MET A 48 3.44 -7.81 13.92
CA MET A 48 2.87 -8.18 15.24
C MET A 48 2.23 -9.57 15.19
N ALA A 49 1.38 -9.81 14.18
CA ALA A 49 0.69 -11.09 14.03
C ALA A 49 1.70 -12.24 13.79
N ALA A 50 2.69 -12.02 12.92
CA ALA A 50 3.73 -12.99 12.64
C ALA A 50 4.61 -13.28 13.86
N GLY A 51 5.08 -12.24 14.55
CA GLY A 51 5.90 -12.38 15.76
C GLY A 51 5.15 -13.10 16.88
N LEU A 52 3.88 -12.77 17.07
CA LEU A 52 3.02 -13.42 18.06
C LEU A 52 2.79 -14.90 17.73
N ALA A 53 2.46 -15.23 16.49
CA ALA A 53 2.30 -16.62 16.06
C ALA A 53 3.61 -17.41 16.23
N ALA A 54 4.75 -16.82 15.89
CA ALA A 54 6.05 -17.44 16.05
C ALA A 54 6.39 -17.71 17.54
N GLN A 55 6.10 -16.75 18.45
CA GLN A 55 6.26 -16.96 19.87
C GLN A 55 5.37 -18.11 20.40
N ILE A 56 4.10 -18.16 20.00
CA ILE A 56 3.18 -19.23 20.38
C ILE A 56 3.70 -20.60 19.93
N LEU A 57 4.34 -20.66 18.74
CA LEU A 57 4.99 -21.86 18.20
C LEU A 57 6.37 -22.15 18.81
N ASN A 58 6.76 -21.45 19.86
CA ASN A 58 8.03 -21.62 20.56
C ASN A 58 9.30 -21.30 19.74
N ILE A 59 9.20 -20.43 18.74
CA ILE A 59 10.39 -19.92 18.04
C ILE A 59 11.12 -18.92 18.96
N HIS A 60 12.46 -18.99 18.95
CA HIS A 60 13.30 -18.10 19.76
C HIS A 60 13.19 -16.64 19.29
N ASN A 61 13.17 -15.70 20.25
CA ASN A 61 13.05 -14.26 19.98
C ASN A 61 14.13 -13.72 19.04
N ASP A 62 15.35 -14.25 19.08
CA ASP A 62 16.42 -13.81 18.20
C ASP A 62 16.15 -14.18 16.74
N VAL A 63 15.60 -15.38 16.49
CA VAL A 63 15.20 -15.81 15.14
C VAL A 63 14.06 -14.97 14.61
N ILE A 64 13.07 -14.65 15.48
CA ILE A 64 11.94 -13.77 15.10
C ILE A 64 12.45 -12.38 14.75
N ARG A 65 13.34 -11.80 15.57
CA ARG A 65 13.94 -10.49 15.33
C ARG A 65 14.70 -10.46 14.01
N GLU A 66 15.60 -11.41 13.80
CA GLU A 66 16.38 -11.51 12.57
C GLU A 66 15.48 -11.65 11.33
N SER A 67 14.44 -12.48 11.41
CA SER A 67 13.46 -12.64 10.32
C SER A 67 12.74 -11.34 9.98
N LEU A 68 12.30 -10.58 10.99
CA LEU A 68 11.62 -9.28 10.78
C LEU A 68 12.57 -8.22 10.20
N GLN A 69 13.85 -8.27 10.55
CA GLN A 69 14.88 -7.36 10.03
C GLN A 69 15.28 -7.70 8.58
N GLN A 70 15.33 -8.96 8.22
CA GLN A 70 15.81 -9.41 6.91
C GLN A 70 14.70 -9.56 5.86
N PHE A 71 13.45 -9.76 6.28
CA PHE A 71 12.35 -9.99 5.36
C PHE A 71 12.08 -8.77 4.49
N SER A 72 12.37 -8.87 3.20
CA SER A 72 12.26 -7.77 2.21
C SER A 72 10.87 -7.63 1.58
N GLY A 73 9.91 -8.43 2.00
CA GLY A 73 8.55 -8.40 1.47
C GLY A 73 8.25 -9.52 0.48
N VAL A 74 7.07 -9.44 -0.11
CA VAL A 74 6.58 -10.38 -1.12
C VAL A 74 6.46 -9.63 -2.43
N ASP A 75 6.84 -10.28 -3.53
CA ASP A 75 6.70 -9.71 -4.87
C ASP A 75 5.29 -9.21 -5.13
N HIS A 76 5.20 -8.11 -5.86
CA HIS A 76 3.96 -7.43 -6.22
C HIS A 76 3.17 -6.83 -5.04
N ARG A 77 3.79 -6.65 -3.87
CA ARG A 77 3.19 -5.97 -2.70
C ARG A 77 4.05 -4.80 -2.29
N LEU A 78 3.66 -3.58 -2.71
CA LEU A 78 4.44 -2.35 -2.56
C LEU A 78 5.92 -2.54 -2.96
N GLN A 79 6.14 -3.41 -3.93
CA GLN A 79 7.46 -3.79 -4.41
C GLN A 79 8.10 -2.60 -5.13
N TYR A 80 9.24 -2.13 -4.63
CA TYR A 80 10.06 -1.21 -5.40
C TYR A 80 10.57 -1.90 -6.66
N VAL A 81 10.35 -1.29 -7.82
CA VAL A 81 10.79 -1.82 -9.11
C VAL A 81 12.03 -1.08 -9.61
N ALA A 82 11.92 0.23 -9.73
CA ALA A 82 13.01 1.07 -10.26
C ALA A 82 12.80 2.54 -9.90
N THR A 83 13.84 3.34 -10.04
CA THR A 83 13.75 4.80 -10.12
C THR A 83 14.28 5.26 -11.48
N VAL A 84 13.43 5.89 -12.26
CA VAL A 84 13.77 6.40 -13.58
C VAL A 84 13.52 7.92 -13.61
N ARG A 85 14.56 8.70 -13.89
CA ARG A 85 14.50 10.17 -13.91
C ARG A 85 13.87 10.79 -12.65
N GLY A 86 14.16 10.22 -11.47
CA GLY A 86 13.64 10.69 -10.19
C GLY A 86 12.23 10.20 -9.85
N VAL A 87 11.54 9.47 -10.71
CA VAL A 87 10.24 8.85 -10.46
C VAL A 87 10.43 7.44 -9.95
N ARG A 88 9.86 7.12 -8.78
CA ARG A 88 9.85 5.78 -8.20
C ARG A 88 8.69 4.97 -8.79
N TYR A 89 8.99 3.79 -9.30
CA TYR A 89 8.01 2.82 -9.77
C TYR A 89 7.80 1.76 -8.70
N ILE A 90 6.55 1.60 -8.28
CA ILE A 90 6.15 0.65 -7.24
C ILE A 90 5.09 -0.28 -7.81
N ASN A 91 5.31 -1.58 -7.69
CA ASN A 91 4.36 -2.61 -8.09
C ASN A 91 3.57 -3.10 -6.87
N ASP A 92 2.28 -2.83 -6.88
CA ASP A 92 1.34 -3.31 -5.87
C ASP A 92 0.16 -4.07 -6.50
N SER A 93 0.42 -4.83 -7.57
CA SER A 93 -0.62 -5.59 -8.28
C SER A 93 -1.29 -6.67 -7.42
N LYS A 94 -0.75 -6.95 -6.23
CA LYS A 94 -1.37 -7.78 -5.18
C LYS A 94 -2.47 -7.04 -4.41
N ALA A 95 -2.61 -5.72 -4.52
CA ALA A 95 -3.71 -4.94 -3.99
C ALA A 95 -4.98 -5.14 -4.84
N THR A 96 -5.66 -6.26 -4.60
CA THR A 96 -6.81 -6.71 -5.39
C THR A 96 -8.17 -6.23 -4.86
N ASN A 97 -8.19 -5.30 -3.92
CA ASN A 97 -9.38 -4.67 -3.34
C ASN A 97 -9.08 -3.23 -2.91
N VAL A 98 -10.14 -2.44 -2.68
CA VAL A 98 -10.05 -1.02 -2.34
C VAL A 98 -9.30 -0.77 -1.04
N ASN A 99 -9.53 -1.60 -0.01
CA ASN A 99 -8.84 -1.47 1.27
C ASN A 99 -7.31 -1.62 1.14
N SER A 100 -6.84 -2.57 0.31
CA SER A 100 -5.40 -2.70 0.04
C SER A 100 -4.85 -1.47 -0.69
N CYS A 101 -5.59 -0.93 -1.65
CA CYS A 101 -5.23 0.31 -2.35
C CYS A 101 -5.17 1.51 -1.37
N TRP A 102 -6.10 1.57 -0.40
CA TRP A 102 -6.08 2.59 0.65
C TRP A 102 -4.77 2.59 1.43
N TYR A 103 -4.32 1.42 1.91
CA TYR A 103 -3.05 1.29 2.63
C TYR A 103 -1.83 1.61 1.76
N ALA A 104 -1.87 1.23 0.47
CA ALA A 104 -0.82 1.60 -0.47
C ALA A 104 -0.72 3.11 -0.61
N LEU A 105 -1.83 3.79 -0.86
CA LEU A 105 -1.88 5.25 -0.96
C LEU A 105 -1.50 5.93 0.35
N GLU A 106 -1.95 5.42 1.50
CA GLU A 106 -1.60 5.97 2.81
C GLU A 106 -0.08 6.00 3.02
N SER A 107 0.61 4.97 2.55
CA SER A 107 2.07 4.84 2.66
C SER A 107 2.87 5.71 1.69
N MET A 108 2.25 6.32 0.67
CA MET A 108 2.93 7.23 -0.26
C MET A 108 3.22 8.57 0.41
N ASP A 109 4.45 9.05 0.30
CA ASP A 109 4.96 10.30 0.89
C ASP A 109 5.17 11.42 -0.14
N THR A 110 4.97 11.12 -1.43
CA THR A 110 5.15 12.04 -2.55
C THR A 110 3.94 12.02 -3.48
N PRO A 111 3.75 13.05 -4.34
CA PRO A 111 2.73 13.02 -5.39
C PRO A 111 2.84 11.74 -6.22
N THR A 112 1.72 11.11 -6.47
CA THR A 112 1.65 9.76 -7.05
C THR A 112 0.79 9.76 -8.31
N VAL A 113 1.24 9.09 -9.36
CA VAL A 113 0.40 8.65 -10.48
C VAL A 113 -0.09 7.25 -10.13
N LEU A 114 -1.41 7.09 -10.00
CA LEU A 114 -2.02 5.81 -9.64
C LEU A 114 -2.53 5.08 -10.87
N ILE A 115 -1.95 3.92 -11.15
CA ILE A 115 -2.50 2.98 -12.14
C ILE A 115 -3.49 2.06 -11.41
N LEU A 116 -4.75 2.13 -11.78
CA LEU A 116 -5.85 1.43 -11.14
C LEU A 116 -6.68 0.68 -12.19
N GLY A 117 -7.06 -0.56 -11.90
CA GLY A 117 -7.85 -1.31 -12.87
C GLY A 117 -7.93 -2.79 -12.62
N GLY A 118 -8.30 -3.51 -13.67
CA GLY A 118 -8.56 -4.93 -13.63
C GLY A 118 -10.06 -5.25 -13.67
N LYS A 119 -10.44 -6.50 -13.39
CA LYS A 119 -11.84 -6.91 -13.38
C LYS A 119 -12.57 -6.33 -12.17
N ASP A 120 -13.61 -5.52 -12.39
CA ASP A 120 -14.46 -5.04 -11.30
C ASP A 120 -15.15 -6.21 -10.57
N LYS A 121 -15.09 -6.16 -9.24
CA LYS A 121 -15.70 -7.15 -8.33
C LYS A 121 -16.80 -6.54 -7.46
N GLY A 122 -17.38 -5.42 -7.89
CA GLY A 122 -18.36 -4.68 -7.09
C GLY A 122 -17.69 -3.74 -6.08
N ASN A 123 -16.50 -3.26 -6.35
CA ASN A 123 -15.75 -2.36 -5.47
C ASN A 123 -16.52 -1.05 -5.23
N ASP A 124 -16.46 -0.57 -3.99
CA ASP A 124 -16.82 0.80 -3.62
C ASP A 124 -15.53 1.64 -3.56
N TYR A 125 -15.35 2.53 -4.52
CA TYR A 125 -14.15 3.36 -4.61
C TYR A 125 -14.19 4.58 -3.69
N SER A 126 -15.34 4.92 -3.10
CA SER A 126 -15.47 6.06 -2.20
C SER A 126 -14.55 6.00 -0.98
N GLU A 127 -14.15 4.79 -0.56
CA GLU A 127 -13.23 4.57 0.54
C GLU A 127 -11.81 5.18 0.31
N ILE A 128 -11.42 5.40 -0.95
CA ILE A 128 -10.10 5.95 -1.30
C ILE A 128 -10.16 7.40 -1.79
N ASP A 129 -11.31 8.01 -1.95
CA ASP A 129 -11.50 9.33 -2.54
C ASP A 129 -10.62 10.42 -1.91
N GLU A 130 -10.60 10.49 -0.59
CA GLU A 130 -9.83 11.49 0.14
C GLU A 130 -8.32 11.35 -0.09
N LEU A 131 -7.82 10.11 -0.09
CA LEU A 131 -6.40 9.84 -0.33
C LEU A 131 -6.01 10.10 -1.78
N VAL A 132 -6.87 9.70 -2.71
CA VAL A 132 -6.66 9.93 -4.15
C VAL A 132 -6.60 11.43 -4.41
N LYS A 133 -7.57 12.22 -3.96
CA LYS A 133 -7.56 13.69 -4.11
C LYS A 133 -6.33 14.33 -3.51
N LYS A 134 -5.88 13.84 -2.37
CA LYS A 134 -4.73 14.40 -1.65
C LYS A 134 -3.40 14.08 -2.31
N LYS A 135 -3.26 12.90 -2.92
CA LYS A 135 -1.96 12.35 -3.34
C LYS A 135 -1.81 12.14 -4.84
N CYS A 136 -2.92 12.02 -5.58
CA CYS A 136 -2.90 11.67 -6.99
C CYS A 136 -3.53 12.77 -7.84
N HIS A 137 -2.72 13.49 -8.61
CA HIS A 137 -3.23 14.44 -9.60
C HIS A 137 -3.64 13.74 -10.90
N THR A 138 -2.99 12.63 -11.21
CA THR A 138 -3.25 11.83 -12.42
C THR A 138 -3.58 10.40 -12.04
N LEU A 139 -4.67 9.90 -12.62
CA LEU A 139 -5.08 8.51 -12.54
C LEU A 139 -4.94 7.86 -13.92
N ILE A 140 -4.56 6.60 -13.96
CA ILE A 140 -4.54 5.81 -15.19
C ILE A 140 -5.38 4.57 -14.96
N PHE A 141 -6.48 4.46 -15.68
CA PHE A 141 -7.33 3.28 -15.59
C PHE A 141 -6.88 2.25 -16.61
N MET A 142 -6.74 1.01 -16.19
CA MET A 142 -6.25 -0.08 -17.01
C MET A 142 -7.25 -1.24 -16.99
N GLY A 143 -7.88 -1.51 -18.10
CA GLY A 143 -8.83 -2.62 -18.25
C GLY A 143 -9.60 -2.58 -19.56
N ILE A 144 -10.28 -3.68 -19.86
CA ILE A 144 -11.16 -3.78 -21.05
C ILE A 144 -12.37 -2.85 -20.89
N ASP A 145 -12.87 -2.73 -19.66
CA ASP A 145 -13.99 -1.86 -19.31
C ASP A 145 -13.62 -1.02 -18.09
N ASN A 146 -13.41 0.27 -18.30
CA ASN A 146 -13.10 1.25 -17.26
C ASN A 146 -14.27 2.18 -16.93
N GLU A 147 -15.48 1.93 -17.46
CA GLU A 147 -16.61 2.86 -17.37
C GLU A 147 -16.98 3.20 -15.92
N LYS A 148 -17.00 2.19 -15.03
CA LYS A 148 -17.29 2.41 -13.61
C LYS A 148 -16.24 3.28 -12.92
N LEU A 149 -14.95 3.08 -13.23
CA LEU A 149 -13.87 3.92 -12.71
C LEU A 149 -14.00 5.36 -13.22
N CYS A 150 -14.20 5.53 -14.53
CA CYS A 150 -14.40 6.86 -15.12
C CYS A 150 -15.54 7.61 -14.44
N ARG A 151 -16.73 7.02 -14.38
CA ARG A 151 -17.90 7.64 -13.74
C ARG A 151 -17.68 8.00 -12.28
N HIS A 152 -17.04 7.11 -11.51
CA HIS A 152 -16.78 7.36 -10.10
C HIS A 152 -15.85 8.56 -9.93
N PHE A 153 -14.68 8.55 -10.60
CA PHE A 153 -13.67 9.60 -10.42
C PHE A 153 -14.08 10.92 -11.07
N GLU A 154 -14.89 10.91 -12.14
CA GLU A 154 -15.55 12.13 -12.67
C GLU A 154 -16.46 12.76 -11.62
N SER A 155 -17.22 11.97 -10.87
CA SER A 155 -18.13 12.47 -9.84
C SER A 155 -17.41 13.21 -8.71
N ILE A 156 -16.12 12.98 -8.53
CA ILE A 156 -15.28 13.65 -7.52
C ILE A 156 -14.31 14.67 -8.11
N GLY A 157 -14.43 15.00 -9.40
CA GLY A 157 -13.77 16.12 -10.04
C GLY A 157 -12.57 15.78 -10.94
N TYR A 158 -12.32 14.51 -11.24
CA TYR A 158 -11.33 14.14 -12.26
C TYR A 158 -11.92 14.27 -13.65
N MET A 159 -11.13 14.74 -14.60
CA MET A 159 -11.53 14.92 -16.00
C MET A 159 -10.68 14.05 -16.93
N PRO A 160 -11.24 13.57 -18.07
CA PRO A 160 -10.46 12.84 -19.05
C PRO A 160 -9.34 13.72 -19.62
N ILE A 161 -8.12 13.19 -19.67
CA ILE A 161 -6.96 13.84 -20.26
C ILE A 161 -6.80 13.31 -21.69
N ALA A 162 -6.96 14.18 -22.68
CA ALA A 162 -6.80 13.83 -24.10
C ALA A 162 -5.32 13.76 -24.53
N ASN A 163 -4.47 14.65 -23.95
CA ASN A 163 -3.04 14.70 -24.25
C ASN A 163 -2.22 14.92 -22.96
N THR A 164 -1.05 14.28 -22.90
CA THR A 164 -0.12 14.39 -21.77
C THR A 164 0.39 15.81 -21.49
N GLN A 165 0.35 16.72 -22.49
CA GLN A 165 0.67 18.12 -22.24
C GLN A 165 -0.36 18.85 -21.38
N GLU A 166 -1.61 18.39 -21.36
CA GLU A 166 -2.67 18.94 -20.51
C GLU A 166 -2.55 18.49 -19.05
N SER A 167 -1.91 17.35 -18.78
CA SER A 167 -1.68 16.84 -17.42
C SER A 167 -0.68 17.69 -16.60
N ARG A 168 0.04 18.61 -17.24
CA ARG A 168 0.95 19.56 -16.57
C ARG A 168 0.23 20.78 -15.98
N THR A 169 -1.05 20.94 -16.23
CA THR A 169 -1.89 21.93 -15.56
C THR A 169 -2.38 21.33 -14.24
N ASN A 170 -2.54 22.16 -13.19
CA ASN A 170 -2.99 21.76 -11.84
C ASN A 170 -4.40 21.13 -11.77
N HIS A 171 -4.84 20.44 -12.81
CA HIS A 171 -6.15 19.81 -12.88
C HIS A 171 -6.05 18.32 -12.55
N LEU A 172 -7.01 17.83 -11.76
CA LEU A 172 -7.18 16.42 -11.51
C LEU A 172 -7.64 15.74 -12.80
N GLY A 173 -6.90 14.74 -13.26
CA GLY A 173 -7.21 14.11 -14.53
C GLY A 173 -6.99 12.61 -14.57
N TYR A 174 -7.65 11.94 -15.53
CA TYR A 174 -7.45 10.52 -15.76
C TYR A 174 -7.24 10.18 -17.24
N ILE A 175 -6.54 9.06 -17.47
CA ILE A 175 -6.32 8.44 -18.77
C ILE A 175 -6.87 7.02 -18.71
N SER A 176 -7.61 6.59 -19.73
CA SER A 176 -8.09 5.20 -19.85
C SER A 176 -7.21 4.43 -20.83
N THR A 177 -6.74 3.26 -20.43
CA THR A 177 -5.86 2.38 -21.20
C THR A 177 -6.37 0.94 -21.19
N GLN A 178 -5.86 0.10 -22.08
CA GLN A 178 -6.28 -1.29 -22.17
C GLN A 178 -5.21 -2.29 -21.73
N SER A 179 -3.94 -1.86 -21.65
CA SER A 179 -2.83 -2.72 -21.26
C SER A 179 -1.93 -2.07 -20.21
N ILE A 180 -1.14 -2.89 -19.51
CA ILE A 180 -0.18 -2.39 -18.53
C ILE A 180 0.97 -1.65 -19.20
N GLU A 181 1.39 -2.09 -20.37
CA GLU A 181 2.44 -1.43 -21.15
C GLU A 181 2.05 -0.02 -21.54
N GLU A 182 0.81 0.16 -22.02
CA GLU A 182 0.26 1.47 -22.33
C GLU A 182 0.14 2.32 -21.05
N ALA A 183 -0.41 1.77 -19.96
CA ALA A 183 -0.55 2.48 -18.71
C ALA A 183 0.79 2.98 -18.14
N VAL A 184 1.83 2.15 -18.17
CA VAL A 184 3.18 2.52 -17.71
C VAL A 184 3.80 3.56 -18.64
N SER A 185 3.63 3.44 -19.96
CA SER A 185 4.11 4.45 -20.92
C SER A 185 3.47 5.81 -20.67
N ARG A 186 2.15 5.84 -20.46
CA ARG A 186 1.41 7.07 -20.16
C ARG A 186 1.75 7.68 -18.80
N ALA A 187 2.10 6.84 -17.82
CA ALA A 187 2.57 7.31 -16.51
C ALA A 187 3.98 7.95 -16.59
N TYR A 188 4.77 7.58 -17.58
CA TYR A 188 6.12 8.12 -17.79
C TYR A 188 6.12 9.48 -18.52
N GLU A 189 5.17 9.75 -19.39
CA GLU A 189 5.00 11.01 -20.13
C GLU A 189 4.59 12.16 -19.21
#